data_836d4efd6447875c1fb7e5009c27427a
#
_entry.id   836d4efd6447875c1fb7e5009c27427a
#
_cell.length_a   1.000
_cell.length_b   1.000
_cell.length_c   1.000
_cell.angle_alpha   90.00
_cell.angle_beta   90.00
_cell.angle_gamma   90.00
#
_symmetry.space_group_name_H-M   'P 1'
#
loop_
_entity.id
_entity.type
_entity.pdbx_description
1 polymer ?
#
loop_
_entity_poly.entity_id
_entity_poly.type
_entity_poly.pdbx_seq_one_letter_code
_entity_poly.pdbx_strand_id
1 'polypeptide(L)'
;MRYLTVQDVIWINTAVAGRPQHYDFDRLENAVYSQYAYGDSRDALRQAARMFRQLLQDKPFSEGNELTALVATLAFLRLNG
;
A
#
# COMPACT_ATOMS: atom_id res chain seq x y z
N MET A 1 11.72 -11.49 2.15
CA MET A 1 11.00 -10.20 2.19
C MET A 1 9.53 -10.45 2.54
N ARG A 2 9.00 -9.62 3.41
CA ARG A 2 7.60 -9.70 3.83
C ARG A 2 6.78 -8.64 3.12
N TYR A 3 5.60 -9.04 2.66
CA TYR A 3 4.73 -8.17 1.87
C TYR A 3 3.42 -7.89 2.60
N LEU A 4 2.83 -6.72 2.35
CA LEU A 4 1.49 -6.42 2.80
C LEU A 4 0.49 -7.10 1.86
N THR A 5 -0.62 -7.55 2.43
CA THR A 5 -1.75 -8.06 1.63
C THR A 5 -2.72 -6.93 1.32
N VAL A 6 -3.59 -7.15 0.36
CA VAL A 6 -4.70 -6.22 0.08
C VAL A 6 -5.51 -5.99 1.35
N GLN A 7 -5.75 -7.04 2.12
CA GLN A 7 -6.52 -6.93 3.37
C GLN A 7 -5.81 -6.06 4.41
N ASP A 8 -4.47 -6.15 4.49
CA ASP A 8 -3.69 -5.28 5.37
C ASP A 8 -3.90 -3.81 5.04
N VAL A 9 -3.89 -3.48 3.76
CA VAL A 9 -4.06 -2.09 3.32
C VAL A 9 -5.49 -1.60 3.57
N ILE A 10 -6.49 -2.47 3.41
CA ILE A 10 -7.88 -2.14 3.79
C ILE A 10 -7.96 -1.84 5.29
N TRP A 11 -7.31 -2.64 6.12
CA TRP A 11 -7.25 -2.41 7.57
C TRP A 11 -6.64 -1.05 7.90
N ILE A 12 -5.52 -0.74 7.24
CA ILE A 12 -4.84 0.55 7.44
C ILE A 12 -5.77 1.69 7.07
N ASN A 13 -6.42 1.59 5.91
CA ASN A 13 -7.35 2.62 5.47
C ASN A 13 -8.52 2.80 6.45
N THR A 14 -9.09 1.71 6.94
CA THR A 14 -10.17 1.77 7.91
C THR A 14 -9.73 2.50 9.17
N ALA A 15 -8.51 2.22 9.64
CA ALA A 15 -7.97 2.87 10.83
C ALA A 15 -7.73 4.36 10.62
N VAL A 16 -7.13 4.75 9.48
CA VAL A 16 -6.82 6.17 9.24
C VAL A 16 -8.05 6.99 8.89
N ALA A 17 -9.03 6.41 8.22
CA ALA A 17 -10.26 7.09 7.86
C ALA A 17 -11.30 7.09 8.99
N GLY A 18 -11.10 6.23 10.00
CA GLY A 18 -12.00 6.10 11.15
C GLY A 18 -13.21 5.21 10.90
N ARG A 19 -13.36 4.69 9.70
CA ARG A 19 -14.44 3.77 9.32
C ARG A 19 -14.12 3.12 7.98
N PRO A 20 -14.75 1.96 7.65
CA PRO A 20 -14.57 1.34 6.35
C PRO A 20 -14.98 2.26 5.21
N GLN A 21 -14.19 2.25 4.15
CA GLN A 21 -14.44 3.05 2.95
C GLN A 21 -14.81 2.14 1.79
N HIS A 22 -15.52 2.69 0.81
CA HIS A 22 -15.67 2.05 -0.48
C HIS A 22 -14.32 2.06 -1.18
N TYR A 23 -14.02 1.02 -1.93
CA TYR A 23 -12.78 0.95 -2.68
C TYR A 23 -12.98 0.23 -4.02
N ASP A 24 -12.13 0.59 -4.97
CA ASP A 24 -12.04 -0.07 -6.26
C ASP A 24 -11.03 -1.20 -6.11
N PHE A 25 -11.49 -2.44 -6.18
CA PHE A 25 -10.64 -3.60 -5.93
C PHE A 25 -9.49 -3.70 -6.92
N ASP A 26 -9.74 -3.46 -8.20
CA ASP A 26 -8.70 -3.59 -9.22
C ASP A 26 -7.58 -2.56 -9.01
N ARG A 27 -7.95 -1.33 -8.68
CA ARG A 27 -6.97 -0.29 -8.37
C ARG A 27 -6.20 -0.61 -7.10
N LEU A 28 -6.90 -1.09 -6.08
CA LEU A 28 -6.26 -1.45 -4.82
C LEU A 28 -5.28 -2.59 -5.01
N GLU A 29 -5.68 -3.64 -5.70
CA GLU A 29 -4.84 -4.79 -5.98
C GLU A 29 -3.60 -4.38 -6.78
N ASN A 30 -3.79 -3.58 -7.82
CA ASN A 30 -2.68 -3.08 -8.62
C ASN A 30 -1.68 -2.28 -7.77
N ALA A 31 -2.19 -1.39 -6.93
CA ALA A 31 -1.33 -0.56 -6.08
C ALA A 31 -0.57 -1.40 -5.06
N VAL A 32 -1.24 -2.35 -4.42
CA VAL A 32 -0.60 -3.20 -3.41
C VAL A 32 0.46 -4.10 -4.04
N TYR A 33 0.19 -4.63 -5.22
CA TYR A 33 1.14 -5.51 -5.90
C TYR A 33 2.39 -4.79 -6.41
N SER A 34 2.35 -3.47 -6.52
CA SER A 34 3.53 -2.70 -6.91
C SER A 34 4.66 -2.76 -5.87
N GLN A 35 4.39 -3.29 -4.67
CA GLN A 35 5.41 -3.51 -3.66
C GLN A 35 6.34 -4.68 -4.00
N TYR A 36 5.93 -5.58 -4.89
CA TYR A 36 6.76 -6.76 -5.20
C TYR A 36 8.00 -6.41 -6.00
N ALA A 37 9.05 -7.19 -5.75
CA ALA A 37 10.27 -7.07 -6.54
C ALA A 37 10.10 -7.78 -7.87
N TYR A 38 10.60 -7.15 -8.93
CA TYR A 38 10.64 -7.74 -10.26
C TYR A 38 12.11 -7.92 -10.65
N GLY A 39 12.45 -9.10 -11.13
CA GLY A 39 13.83 -9.40 -11.50
C GLY A 39 14.71 -9.62 -10.27
N ASP A 40 15.97 -9.19 -10.35
CA ASP A 40 16.96 -9.44 -9.30
C ASP A 40 17.02 -8.39 -8.21
N SER A 41 16.22 -7.34 -8.33
CA SER A 41 16.29 -6.21 -7.40
C SER A 41 15.38 -6.46 -6.20
N ARG A 42 16.00 -6.67 -5.03
CA ARG A 42 15.31 -6.75 -3.75
C ARG A 42 15.75 -5.57 -2.89
N ASP A 43 15.15 -4.43 -3.16
CA ASP A 43 15.43 -3.20 -2.45
C ASP A 43 14.13 -2.73 -1.79
N ALA A 44 14.05 -2.93 -0.47
CA ALA A 44 12.84 -2.61 0.28
C ALA A 44 12.43 -1.14 0.12
N LEU A 45 13.41 -0.25 0.06
CA LEU A 45 13.12 1.18 -0.08
C LEU A 45 12.48 1.49 -1.45
N ARG A 46 13.02 0.92 -2.51
CA ARG A 46 12.45 1.10 -3.86
C ARG A 46 11.07 0.47 -3.99
N GLN A 47 10.90 -0.72 -3.41
CA GLN A 47 9.61 -1.41 -3.41
C GLN A 47 8.56 -0.62 -2.65
N ALA A 48 8.93 -0.10 -1.48
CA ALA A 48 8.06 0.77 -0.69
C ALA A 48 7.68 2.03 -1.46
N ALA A 49 8.65 2.66 -2.12
CA ALA A 49 8.41 3.87 -2.90
C ALA A 49 7.45 3.63 -4.06
N ARG A 50 7.55 2.48 -4.73
CA ARG A 50 6.63 2.12 -5.81
C ARG A 50 5.20 1.97 -5.29
N MET A 51 5.02 1.26 -4.19
CA MET A 51 3.69 1.09 -3.59
C MET A 51 3.12 2.43 -3.14
N PHE A 52 3.94 3.25 -2.49
CA PHE A 52 3.52 4.57 -2.05
C PHE A 52 3.01 5.41 -3.22
N ARG A 53 3.81 5.49 -4.27
CA ARG A 53 3.45 6.26 -5.46
C ARG A 53 2.19 5.73 -6.13
N GLN A 54 2.07 4.41 -6.22
CA GLN A 54 0.93 3.79 -6.87
C GLN A 54 -0.36 4.02 -6.08
N LEU A 55 -0.30 3.92 -4.75
CA LEU A 55 -1.46 4.21 -3.91
C LEU A 55 -1.89 5.67 -4.03
N LEU A 56 -0.94 6.60 -4.14
CA LEU A 56 -1.26 8.02 -4.34
C LEU A 56 -1.88 8.27 -5.72
N GLN A 57 -1.39 7.58 -6.73
CA GLN A 57 -1.84 7.75 -8.11
C GLN A 57 -3.21 7.13 -8.35
N ASP A 58 -3.42 5.91 -7.88
CA ASP A 58 -4.63 5.15 -8.15
C ASP A 58 -5.81 5.55 -7.27
N LYS A 59 -5.54 6.06 -6.07
CA LYS A 59 -6.57 6.48 -5.11
C LYS A 59 -7.69 5.46 -4.99
N PRO A 60 -7.37 4.24 -4.56
CA PRO A 60 -8.35 3.15 -4.57
C PRO A 60 -9.51 3.33 -3.60
N PHE A 61 -9.35 4.14 -2.55
CA PHE A 61 -10.39 4.35 -1.53
C PHE A 61 -11.13 5.65 -1.74
N SER A 62 -12.33 5.74 -1.19
CA SER A 62 -13.12 6.98 -1.22
C SER A 62 -12.44 8.10 -0.46
N GLU A 63 -11.81 7.78 0.68
CA GLU A 63 -11.13 8.74 1.53
C GLU A 63 -9.89 8.13 2.15
N GLY A 64 -8.97 8.99 2.58
CA GLY A 64 -7.79 8.57 3.34
C GLY A 64 -6.66 7.98 2.50
N ASN A 65 -6.68 8.16 1.18
CA ASN A 65 -5.66 7.57 0.31
C ASN A 65 -4.23 8.01 0.65
N GLU A 66 -4.03 9.29 0.91
CA GLU A 66 -2.69 9.82 1.18
C GLU A 66 -2.11 9.26 2.47
N LEU A 67 -2.90 9.28 3.55
CA LEU A 67 -2.44 8.77 4.83
C LEU A 67 -2.31 7.25 4.80
N THR A 68 -3.22 6.57 4.10
CA THR A 68 -3.11 5.13 3.91
C THR A 68 -1.81 4.77 3.18
N ALA A 69 -1.47 5.51 2.13
CA ALA A 69 -0.23 5.29 1.39
C ALA A 69 0.99 5.46 2.30
N LEU A 70 1.00 6.51 3.11
CA LEU A 70 2.11 6.76 4.04
C LEU A 70 2.23 5.65 5.07
N VAL A 71 1.13 5.29 5.73
CA VAL A 71 1.15 4.29 6.80
C VAL A 71 1.49 2.90 6.24
N ALA A 72 0.94 2.53 5.08
CA ALA A 72 1.27 1.26 4.43
C ALA A 72 2.76 1.19 4.07
N THR A 73 3.31 2.28 3.57
CA THR A 73 4.73 2.36 3.22
C THR A 73 5.61 2.17 4.45
N LEU A 74 5.29 2.86 5.54
CA LEU A 74 6.03 2.73 6.79
C LEU A 74 5.90 1.32 7.36
N ALA A 75 4.72 0.72 7.29
CA ALA A 75 4.50 -0.66 7.74
C ALA A 75 5.35 -1.65 6.94
N PHE A 76 5.39 -1.50 5.62
CA PHE A 76 6.21 -2.35 4.76
C PHE A 76 7.70 -2.23 5.11
N LEU A 77 8.18 -1.01 5.27
CA LEU A 77 9.58 -0.77 5.64
C LEU A 77 9.90 -1.36 7.02
N ARG A 78 8.99 -1.23 7.96
CA ARG A 78 9.17 -1.78 9.30
C ARG A 78 9.22 -3.31 9.29
N LEU A 79 8.40 -3.95 8.46
CA LEU A 79 8.42 -5.41 8.33
C LEU A 79 9.73 -5.92 7.73
N ASN A 80 10.43 -5.11 6.95
CA ASN A 80 11.57 -5.54 6.17
C ASN A 80 12.90 -4.87 6.59
N GLY A 81 12.87 -4.11 7.57
CA GLY A 81 14.05 -3.40 8.06
C GLY A 81 14.11 -3.36 9.54
#